data_ad35ba9610cdce95c1e97f747e070103
#
_entry.id   ad35ba9610cdce95c1e97f747e070103
#
_cell.length_a   1.000
_cell.length_b   1.000
_cell.length_c   1.000
_cell.angle_alpha   90.00
_cell.angle_beta   90.00
_cell.angle_gamma   90.00
#
_symmetry.space_group_name_H-M   'P 1'
#
loop_
_entity.id
_entity.type
_entity.pdbx_description
1 polymer ?
#
loop_
_entity_poly.entity_id
_entity_poly.type
_entity_poly.pdbx_seq_one_letter_code
_entity_poly.pdbx_strand_id
1 'polypeptide(L)'
;MSEVKKIATRESYGNALVELAKEHDNVVVLDADLAAATKTGIFKKANPDKFFDCGIAEANMMGIAAGLSTTGKVPFASTFAMFAAGRAYEQIRNEIGYPHLNVKIGATHAGISVGEDGATHQCNEDIAL
;
A
#
# COMPACT_ATOMS: atom_id res chain seq x y z
N MET A 1 11.84 -9.83 -32.20
CA MET A 1 10.94 -10.11 -31.04
C MET A 1 11.53 -9.35 -29.85
N SER A 2 10.79 -8.42 -29.26
CA SER A 2 11.24 -7.70 -28.06
C SER A 2 11.39 -8.70 -26.91
N GLU A 3 12.52 -8.66 -26.23
CA GLU A 3 12.78 -9.49 -25.04
C GLU A 3 11.73 -9.23 -23.96
N VAL A 4 11.07 -10.27 -23.48
CA VAL A 4 10.04 -10.17 -22.43
C VAL A 4 10.73 -9.86 -21.10
N LYS A 5 10.62 -8.64 -20.62
CA LYS A 5 11.18 -8.23 -19.33
C LYS A 5 10.29 -8.74 -18.18
N LYS A 6 10.83 -9.57 -17.30
CA LYS A 6 10.15 -10.05 -16.09
C LYS A 6 10.46 -9.07 -14.94
N ILE A 7 9.41 -8.49 -14.35
CA ILE A 7 9.51 -7.53 -13.24
C ILE A 7 8.60 -8.01 -12.12
N ALA A 8 9.05 -7.91 -10.86
CA ALA A 8 8.18 -8.19 -9.71
C ALA A 8 7.04 -7.16 -9.64
N THR A 9 5.81 -7.63 -9.34
CA THR A 9 4.61 -6.76 -9.30
C THR A 9 4.78 -5.57 -8.35
N ARG A 10 5.40 -5.77 -7.18
CA ARG A 10 5.71 -4.71 -6.21
C ARG A 10 6.67 -3.65 -6.77
N GLU A 11 7.64 -4.03 -7.60
CA GLU A 11 8.56 -3.09 -8.24
C GLU A 11 7.84 -2.26 -9.30
N SER A 12 7.01 -2.91 -10.11
CA SER A 12 6.13 -2.23 -11.07
C SER A 12 5.20 -1.25 -10.36
N TYR A 13 4.62 -1.64 -9.22
CA TYR A 13 3.77 -0.77 -8.39
C TYR A 13 4.53 0.47 -7.90
N GLY A 14 5.73 0.30 -7.31
CA GLY A 14 6.54 1.42 -6.82
C GLY A 14 6.90 2.41 -7.92
N ASN A 15 7.23 1.92 -9.13
CA ASN A 15 7.50 2.76 -10.29
C ASN A 15 6.23 3.47 -10.78
N ALA A 16 5.10 2.77 -10.85
CA ALA A 16 3.83 3.34 -11.27
C ALA A 16 3.34 4.48 -10.36
N LEU A 17 3.58 4.40 -9.05
CA LEU A 17 3.28 5.47 -8.11
C LEU A 17 4.07 6.76 -8.44
N VAL A 18 5.33 6.64 -8.82
CA VAL A 18 6.15 7.79 -9.23
C VAL A 18 5.62 8.43 -10.52
N GLU A 19 5.26 7.60 -11.50
CA GLU A 19 4.66 8.11 -12.75
C GLU A 19 3.32 8.81 -12.49
N LEU A 20 2.47 8.20 -11.68
CA LEU A 20 1.16 8.75 -11.32
C LEU A 20 1.28 10.12 -10.64
N ALA A 21 2.26 10.31 -9.76
CA ALA A 21 2.48 11.58 -9.05
C ALA A 21 2.99 12.71 -9.95
N LYS A 22 3.49 12.41 -11.14
CA LYS A 22 3.85 13.45 -12.14
C LYS A 22 2.61 14.05 -12.78
N GLU A 23 1.54 13.27 -12.90
CA GLU A 23 0.29 13.68 -13.54
C GLU A 23 -0.74 14.21 -12.52
N HIS A 24 -0.62 13.79 -11.24
CA HIS A 24 -1.59 14.06 -10.19
C HIS A 24 -0.92 14.54 -8.89
N ASP A 25 -0.98 15.83 -8.63
CA ASP A 25 -0.35 16.46 -7.46
C ASP A 25 -0.96 16.07 -6.13
N ASN A 26 -2.18 15.55 -6.13
CA ASN A 26 -2.90 15.14 -4.94
C ASN A 26 -2.60 13.69 -4.51
N VAL A 27 -1.79 12.95 -5.25
CA VAL A 27 -1.36 11.60 -4.87
C VAL A 27 -0.38 11.68 -3.70
N VAL A 28 -0.65 10.89 -2.66
CA VAL A 28 0.22 10.68 -1.50
C VAL A 28 0.36 9.19 -1.21
N VAL A 29 1.48 8.78 -0.64
CA VAL A 29 1.75 7.37 -0.34
C VAL A 29 2.03 7.20 1.15
N LEU A 30 1.39 6.20 1.75
CA LEU A 30 1.60 5.79 3.13
C LEU A 30 2.16 4.37 3.17
N ASP A 31 3.01 4.10 4.13
CA ASP A 31 3.57 2.76 4.37
C ASP A 31 3.66 2.47 5.86
N ALA A 32 3.62 1.21 6.24
CA ALA A 32 3.71 0.77 7.64
C ALA A 32 5.09 0.15 7.92
N ASP A 33 6.16 0.93 7.74
CA ASP A 33 7.57 0.56 7.96
C ASP A 33 8.06 -0.62 7.07
N LEU A 34 7.45 -0.80 5.92
CA LEU A 34 7.78 -1.87 4.96
C LEU A 34 8.21 -1.33 3.58
N ALA A 35 8.57 -0.05 3.47
CA ALA A 35 8.82 0.63 2.20
C ALA A 35 9.89 -0.03 1.32
N ALA A 36 10.87 -0.73 1.91
CA ALA A 36 11.86 -1.50 1.16
C ALA A 36 11.26 -2.76 0.53
N ALA A 37 10.36 -3.44 1.24
CA ALA A 37 9.71 -4.67 0.80
C ALA A 37 8.57 -4.41 -0.18
N THR A 38 7.69 -3.45 0.11
CA THR A 38 6.57 -3.04 -0.74
C THR A 38 7.00 -2.28 -1.99
N LYS A 39 8.25 -1.79 -2.02
CA LYS A 39 8.83 -0.90 -3.05
C LYS A 39 8.23 0.52 -3.08
N THR A 40 7.44 0.92 -2.11
CA THR A 40 7.03 2.32 -1.94
C THR A 40 8.22 3.24 -1.64
N GLY A 41 9.34 2.68 -1.19
CA GLY A 41 10.61 3.39 -1.06
C GLY A 41 11.12 4.04 -2.36
N ILE A 42 10.68 3.56 -3.53
CA ILE A 42 10.93 4.20 -4.83
C ILE A 42 10.22 5.55 -4.88
N PHE A 43 8.95 5.57 -4.47
CA PHE A 43 8.16 6.81 -4.37
C PHE A 43 8.74 7.77 -3.32
N LYS A 44 9.10 7.26 -2.13
CA LYS A 44 9.72 8.05 -1.05
C LYS A 44 10.95 8.83 -1.53
N LYS A 45 11.80 8.20 -2.35
CA LYS A 45 12.99 8.85 -2.92
C LYS A 45 12.66 9.95 -3.92
N ALA A 46 11.62 9.76 -4.73
CA ALA A 46 11.22 10.70 -5.77
C ALA A 46 10.35 11.86 -5.24
N ASN A 47 9.53 11.59 -4.23
CA ASN A 47 8.54 12.52 -3.68
C ASN A 47 8.51 12.46 -2.14
N PRO A 48 9.59 12.85 -1.44
CA PRO A 48 9.69 12.70 0.01
C PRO A 48 8.60 13.46 0.78
N ASP A 49 8.16 14.61 0.29
CA ASP A 49 7.13 15.45 0.93
C ASP A 49 5.70 14.88 0.78
N LYS A 50 5.53 13.86 -0.06
CA LYS A 50 4.25 13.20 -0.30
C LYS A 50 4.23 11.75 0.23
N PHE A 51 5.25 11.36 1.00
CA PHE A 51 5.39 10.03 1.58
C PHE A 51 5.31 10.09 3.10
N PHE A 52 4.49 9.21 3.69
CA PHE A 52 4.28 9.12 5.14
C PHE A 52 4.56 7.68 5.61
N ASP A 53 5.56 7.53 6.47
CA ASP A 53 5.78 6.29 7.18
C ASP A 53 5.03 6.33 8.50
N CYS A 54 4.07 5.44 8.65
CA CYS A 54 3.20 5.38 9.84
C CYS A 54 3.75 4.47 10.94
N GLY A 55 4.94 3.88 10.71
CA GLY A 55 5.47 2.83 11.58
C GLY A 55 4.69 1.52 11.48
N ILE A 56 4.97 0.57 12.35
CA ILE A 56 4.27 -0.73 12.39
C ILE A 56 2.88 -0.55 13.02
N ALA A 57 1.99 0.14 12.33
CA ALA A 57 0.67 0.55 12.82
C ALA A 57 -0.36 0.62 11.68
N GLU A 58 -0.67 -0.51 11.06
CA GLU A 58 -1.48 -0.60 9.84
C GLU A 58 -2.91 -0.09 10.04
N ALA A 59 -3.53 -0.38 11.19
CA ALA A 59 -4.84 0.16 11.53
C ALA A 59 -4.84 1.70 11.57
N ASN A 60 -3.84 2.29 12.24
CA ASN A 60 -3.65 3.74 12.27
C ASN A 60 -3.36 4.33 10.89
N MET A 61 -2.54 3.62 10.06
CA MET A 61 -2.27 4.03 8.68
C MET A 61 -3.56 4.13 7.86
N MET A 62 -4.48 3.19 8.00
CA MET A 62 -5.77 3.23 7.29
C MET A 62 -6.61 4.43 7.74
N GLY A 63 -6.65 4.74 9.04
CA GLY A 63 -7.32 5.94 9.54
C GLY A 63 -6.71 7.24 9.03
N ILE A 64 -5.37 7.32 8.99
CA ILE A 64 -4.65 8.48 8.41
C ILE A 64 -4.99 8.62 6.92
N ALA A 65 -4.98 7.51 6.16
CA ALA A 65 -5.34 7.51 4.75
C ALA A 65 -6.80 7.95 4.53
N ALA A 66 -7.72 7.46 5.35
CA ALA A 66 -9.12 7.90 5.33
C ALA A 66 -9.23 9.41 5.56
N GLY A 67 -8.57 9.93 6.59
CA GLY A 67 -8.54 11.38 6.89
C GLY A 67 -7.96 12.20 5.74
N LEU A 68 -6.83 11.80 5.16
CA LEU A 68 -6.22 12.49 4.01
C LEU A 68 -7.15 12.50 2.79
N SER A 69 -7.88 11.42 2.56
CA SER A 69 -8.86 11.35 1.47
C SER A 69 -9.95 12.42 1.59
N THR A 70 -10.38 12.77 2.80
CA THR A 70 -11.38 13.83 3.02
C THR A 70 -10.87 15.24 2.70
N THR A 71 -9.55 15.40 2.59
CA THR A 71 -8.92 16.70 2.23
C THR A 71 -8.67 16.85 0.73
N GLY A 72 -9.18 15.94 -0.11
CA GLY A 72 -8.97 15.95 -1.56
C GLY A 72 -7.69 15.27 -2.02
N LYS A 73 -6.94 14.63 -1.12
CA LYS A 73 -5.82 13.77 -1.48
C LYS A 73 -6.30 12.41 -1.98
N VAL A 74 -5.47 11.73 -2.75
CA VAL A 74 -5.65 10.35 -3.18
C VAL A 74 -4.56 9.50 -2.53
N PRO A 75 -4.80 8.95 -1.33
CA PRO A 75 -3.82 8.18 -0.60
C PRO A 75 -3.69 6.76 -1.17
N PHE A 76 -2.44 6.30 -1.29
CA PHE A 76 -2.08 4.92 -1.54
C PHE A 76 -1.45 4.36 -0.25
N ALA A 77 -2.19 3.53 0.49
CA ALA A 77 -1.74 2.89 1.72
C ALA A 77 -1.18 1.50 1.41
N SER A 78 0.06 1.25 1.78
CA SER A 78 0.80 0.04 1.41
C SER A 78 1.39 -0.67 2.61
N THR A 79 1.18 -1.99 2.63
CA THR A 79 1.75 -2.94 3.59
C THR A 79 1.62 -4.35 3.01
N PHE A 80 1.94 -5.40 3.78
CA PHE A 80 1.66 -6.77 3.36
C PHE A 80 0.17 -7.10 3.42
N ALA A 81 -0.28 -8.01 2.56
CA ALA A 81 -1.68 -8.41 2.49
C ALA A 81 -2.22 -8.94 3.83
N MET A 82 -1.42 -9.73 4.56
CA MET A 82 -1.79 -10.23 5.88
C MET A 82 -2.10 -9.08 6.87
N PHE A 83 -1.36 -8.01 6.79
CA PHE A 83 -1.53 -6.88 7.72
C PHE A 83 -2.61 -5.91 7.25
N ALA A 84 -2.79 -5.73 5.95
CA ALA A 84 -3.92 -4.96 5.42
C ALA A 84 -5.25 -5.69 5.65
N ALA A 85 -5.40 -6.90 5.12
CA ALA A 85 -6.64 -7.66 5.19
C ALA A 85 -6.94 -8.22 6.59
N GLY A 86 -5.91 -8.60 7.36
CA GLY A 86 -6.09 -9.12 8.70
C GLY A 86 -6.12 -8.03 9.77
N ARG A 87 -4.97 -7.39 10.03
CA ARG A 87 -4.80 -6.43 11.16
C ARG A 87 -5.66 -5.19 11.02
N ALA A 88 -5.78 -4.62 9.83
CA ALA A 88 -6.51 -3.38 9.59
C ALA A 88 -7.91 -3.58 8.96
N TYR A 89 -8.44 -4.79 9.00
CA TYR A 89 -9.72 -5.14 8.35
C TYR A 89 -10.87 -4.23 8.77
N GLU A 90 -11.04 -4.03 10.07
CA GLU A 90 -12.13 -3.22 10.62
C GLU A 90 -12.00 -1.76 10.17
N GLN A 91 -10.82 -1.18 10.19
CA GLN A 91 -10.56 0.20 9.75
C GLN A 91 -10.84 0.36 8.26
N ILE A 92 -10.41 -0.59 7.43
CA ILE A 92 -10.73 -0.57 6.00
C ILE A 92 -12.24 -0.60 5.79
N ARG A 93 -12.95 -1.46 6.51
CA ARG A 93 -14.40 -1.59 6.41
C ARG A 93 -15.12 -0.32 6.81
N ASN A 94 -14.83 0.23 7.99
CA ASN A 94 -15.63 1.27 8.63
C ASN A 94 -15.12 2.69 8.34
N GLU A 95 -13.82 2.87 8.16
CA GLU A 95 -13.24 4.20 7.91
C GLU A 95 -13.06 4.52 6.43
N ILE A 96 -12.99 3.49 5.57
CA ILE A 96 -12.80 3.67 4.12
C ILE A 96 -14.01 3.18 3.33
N GLY A 97 -14.39 1.92 3.51
CA GLY A 97 -15.45 1.30 2.72
C GLY A 97 -16.83 1.87 3.01
N TYR A 98 -17.23 1.94 4.28
CA TYR A 98 -18.55 2.45 4.67
C TYR A 98 -18.81 3.90 4.23
N PRO A 99 -17.88 4.86 4.44
CA PRO A 99 -18.06 6.24 3.96
C PRO A 99 -17.70 6.44 2.48
N HIS A 100 -17.35 5.39 1.74
CA HIS A 100 -16.98 5.44 0.31
C HIS A 100 -15.80 6.38 0.00
N LEU A 101 -14.77 6.38 0.82
CA LEU A 101 -13.60 7.24 0.65
C LEU A 101 -12.65 6.76 -0.46
N ASN A 102 -12.03 7.70 -1.15
CA ASN A 102 -11.13 7.43 -2.26
C ASN A 102 -9.70 7.08 -1.79
N VAL A 103 -9.56 5.99 -1.07
CA VAL A 103 -8.28 5.41 -0.64
C VAL A 103 -7.93 4.21 -1.50
N LYS A 104 -6.66 4.12 -1.92
CA LYS A 104 -6.12 2.97 -2.65
C LYS A 104 -5.28 2.13 -1.69
N ILE A 105 -5.54 0.83 -1.62
CA ILE A 105 -4.81 -0.09 -0.75
C ILE A 105 -3.91 -0.95 -1.64
N GLY A 106 -2.60 -0.73 -1.54
CA GLY A 106 -1.58 -1.46 -2.27
C GLY A 106 -0.98 -2.58 -1.43
N ALA A 107 -1.74 -3.65 -1.20
CA ALA A 107 -1.28 -4.80 -0.43
C ALA A 107 -0.36 -5.70 -1.26
N THR A 108 0.81 -6.03 -0.72
CA THR A 108 1.80 -6.90 -1.36
C THR A 108 1.91 -8.24 -0.61
N HIS A 109 2.65 -9.21 -1.18
CA HIS A 109 2.95 -10.49 -0.53
C HIS A 109 1.70 -11.31 -0.17
N ALA A 110 0.66 -11.26 -1.00
CA ALA A 110 -0.52 -12.11 -0.86
C ALA A 110 -0.20 -13.59 -1.12
N GLY A 111 -1.02 -14.49 -0.57
CA GLY A 111 -0.86 -15.94 -0.74
C GLY A 111 0.31 -16.50 0.06
N ILE A 112 0.92 -17.55 -0.47
CA ILE A 112 1.96 -18.37 0.19
C ILE A 112 3.39 -18.06 -0.28
N SER A 113 3.57 -17.07 -1.14
CA SER A 113 4.87 -16.79 -1.78
C SER A 113 5.76 -15.83 -0.99
N VAL A 114 5.42 -15.48 0.23
CA VAL A 114 6.31 -14.78 1.16
C VAL A 114 7.53 -15.65 1.40
N GLY A 115 8.73 -15.07 1.29
CA GLY A 115 9.98 -15.82 1.41
C GLY A 115 10.31 -16.24 2.85
N GLU A 116 11.43 -15.76 3.34
CA GLU A 116 12.02 -16.16 4.65
C GLU A 116 11.17 -15.80 5.87
N ASP A 117 10.28 -14.83 5.79
CA ASP A 117 9.35 -14.47 6.88
C ASP A 117 8.36 -15.61 7.21
N GLY A 118 8.07 -16.48 6.26
CA GLY A 118 7.32 -17.72 6.46
C GLY A 118 5.83 -17.53 6.77
N ALA A 119 5.27 -18.52 7.47
CA ALA A 119 3.83 -18.68 7.65
C ALA A 119 3.13 -17.52 8.38
N THR A 120 3.83 -16.79 9.23
CA THR A 120 3.26 -15.64 9.96
C THR A 120 2.97 -14.43 9.07
N HIS A 121 3.57 -14.40 7.87
CA HIS A 121 3.42 -13.31 6.91
C HIS A 121 2.67 -13.73 5.64
N GLN A 122 2.38 -15.03 5.49
CA GLN A 122 1.54 -15.54 4.40
C GLN A 122 0.08 -15.10 4.63
N CYS A 123 -0.63 -14.80 3.55
CA CYS A 123 -2.04 -14.42 3.60
C CYS A 123 -2.84 -15.27 2.62
N ASN A 124 -3.51 -16.28 3.12
CA ASN A 124 -4.36 -17.18 2.32
C ASN A 124 -5.83 -16.70 2.33
N GLU A 125 -6.18 -15.79 3.22
CA GLU A 125 -7.52 -15.32 3.52
C GLU A 125 -7.88 -13.99 2.85
N ASP A 126 -6.92 -13.33 2.23
CA ASP A 126 -7.07 -11.96 1.71
C ASP A 126 -8.21 -11.77 0.71
N ILE A 127 -8.51 -12.81 -0.09
CA ILE A 127 -9.64 -12.77 -1.04
C ILE A 127 -10.98 -13.01 -0.33
N ALA A 128 -10.98 -13.74 0.79
CA ALA A 128 -12.20 -14.01 1.56
C ALA A 128 -12.60 -12.83 2.46
N LEU A 129 -11.63 -12.03 2.90
CA LEU A 129 -11.83 -10.83 3.71
C LEU A 129 -12.07 -9.60 2.82
#